data_154e65b4280f8b5647746e61ebbe8521
#
_entry.id   154e65b4280f8b5647746e61ebbe8521
#
_cell.length_a   1.000
_cell.length_b   1.000
_cell.length_c   1.000
_cell.angle_alpha   90.00
_cell.angle_beta   90.00
_cell.angle_gamma   90.00
#
_symmetry.space_group_name_H-M   'P 1'
#
loop_
_entity.id
_entity.type
_entity.pdbx_description
1 polymer ?
#
loop_
_entity_poly.entity_id
_entity_poly.type
_entity_poly.pdbx_seq_one_letter_code
_entity_poly.pdbx_strand_id
1 'polypeptide(L)'
;MLDILYQDDYLAIVNKPAGWLVHRTPLDKGESRFVLQTLRDQIGQPVWPAHRLDKGTSGVLVFALSAEVARTLGLAFESGQGLHKTYRAIVRGWPADELFIDHPLKRMPDDMRSQREEIQSAQTRLQTLRRGELPIPQGAFPSLRWAEVQLQPLTGRRHQLRRHMKHIAHPIIGDATHGKGPLNRAVAAHLGVGRLWLHALRLQMVHPVSGAALTVEAAAGPQWTLWDATRPAG
;
A
#
# COMPACT_ATOMS: atom_id res chain seq x y z
N MET A 1 6.83 13.16 14.47
CA MET A 1 6.94 13.85 13.17
C MET A 1 6.87 12.81 12.07
N LEU A 2 6.33 13.20 10.90
CA LEU A 2 6.36 12.37 9.68
C LEU A 2 7.70 12.55 8.98
N ASP A 3 8.16 11.49 8.34
CA ASP A 3 9.33 11.50 7.47
C ASP A 3 8.92 12.13 6.12
N ILE A 4 9.43 13.34 5.84
CA ILE A 4 9.16 14.07 4.59
C ILE A 4 10.23 13.67 3.58
N LEU A 5 9.80 13.00 2.51
CA LEU A 5 10.66 12.50 1.44
C LEU A 5 10.98 13.56 0.38
N TYR A 6 10.03 14.48 0.17
CA TYR A 6 10.14 15.59 -0.77
C TYR A 6 9.23 16.73 -0.32
N GLN A 7 9.67 17.95 -0.47
CA GLN A 7 8.86 19.15 -0.26
C GLN A 7 9.34 20.29 -1.13
N ASP A 8 8.39 21.03 -1.72
CA ASP A 8 8.60 22.32 -2.39
C ASP A 8 7.41 23.26 -2.09
N ASP A 9 7.22 24.30 -2.89
CA ASP A 9 6.13 25.27 -2.70
C ASP A 9 4.74 24.69 -3.05
N TYR A 10 4.67 23.53 -3.71
CA TYR A 10 3.46 22.94 -4.27
C TYR A 10 3.09 21.59 -3.69
N LEU A 11 4.07 20.81 -3.27
CA LEU A 11 3.93 19.44 -2.83
C LEU A 11 4.63 19.17 -1.51
N ALA A 12 4.06 18.28 -0.70
CA ALA A 12 4.75 17.57 0.36
C ALA A 12 4.50 16.07 0.20
N ILE A 13 5.55 15.27 0.11
CA ILE A 13 5.49 13.81 -0.05
C ILE A 13 6.10 13.18 1.18
N VAL A 14 5.37 12.29 1.83
CA VAL A 14 5.77 11.69 3.10
C VAL A 14 5.85 10.18 3.02
N ASN A 15 6.67 9.59 3.89
CA ASN A 15 6.65 8.17 4.20
C ASN A 15 5.56 7.90 5.25
N LYS A 16 4.38 7.49 4.82
CA LYS A 16 3.28 7.18 5.73
C LYS A 16 3.60 5.96 6.58
N PRO A 17 3.55 6.03 7.90
CA PRO A 17 3.65 4.85 8.76
C PRO A 17 2.49 3.86 8.55
N ALA A 18 2.76 2.57 8.74
CA ALA A 18 1.70 1.57 8.84
C ALA A 18 0.82 1.82 10.07
N GLY A 19 -0.47 1.54 9.97
CA GLY A 19 -1.41 1.73 11.07
C GLY A 19 -1.99 3.15 11.20
N TRP A 20 -1.51 4.13 10.42
CA TRP A 20 -2.05 5.49 10.43
C TRP A 20 -3.08 5.68 9.33
N LEU A 21 -4.16 6.39 9.65
CA LEU A 21 -5.13 6.85 8.65
C LEU A 21 -4.63 8.09 7.92
N VAL A 22 -5.03 8.25 6.65
CA VAL A 22 -4.68 9.45 5.88
C VAL A 22 -5.41 10.67 6.43
N HIS A 23 -6.73 10.56 6.64
CA HIS A 23 -7.59 11.60 7.21
C HIS A 23 -8.67 10.96 8.08
N ARG A 24 -9.32 11.76 8.93
CA ARG A 24 -10.42 11.32 9.79
C ARG A 24 -11.68 11.06 8.95
N THR A 25 -12.36 9.96 9.25
CA THR A 25 -13.71 9.71 8.75
C THR A 25 -14.67 9.47 9.93
N PRO A 26 -16.00 9.63 9.76
CA PRO A 26 -16.96 9.37 10.84
C PRO A 26 -16.95 7.93 11.39
N LEU A 27 -16.37 7.00 10.61
CA LEU A 27 -16.27 5.57 10.96
C LEU A 27 -15.05 5.27 11.86
N ASP A 28 -14.09 6.19 11.97
CA ASP A 28 -12.81 5.97 12.66
C ASP A 28 -12.87 6.43 14.12
N LYS A 29 -13.92 6.00 14.84
CA LYS A 29 -14.08 6.29 16.27
C LYS A 29 -12.94 5.62 17.06
N GLY A 30 -12.19 6.41 17.84
CA GLY A 30 -11.08 5.92 18.66
C GLY A 30 -9.70 6.00 18.03
N GLU A 31 -9.58 6.39 16.75
CA GLU A 31 -8.28 6.64 16.14
C GLU A 31 -7.78 8.06 16.47
N SER A 32 -6.49 8.14 16.79
CA SER A 32 -5.85 9.42 17.17
C SER A 32 -4.73 9.85 16.20
N ARG A 33 -4.35 8.98 15.25
CA ARG A 33 -3.20 9.19 14.39
C ARG A 33 -3.62 9.36 12.93
N PHE A 34 -3.53 10.60 12.45
CA PHE A 34 -3.92 10.98 11.10
C PHE A 34 -2.77 11.70 10.41
N VAL A 35 -2.40 11.24 9.22
CA VAL A 35 -1.27 11.82 8.48
C VAL A 35 -1.53 13.28 8.11
N LEU A 36 -2.75 13.60 7.64
CA LEU A 36 -3.12 14.95 7.21
C LEU A 36 -2.91 15.98 8.32
N GLN A 37 -3.48 15.72 9.53
CA GLN A 37 -3.37 16.64 10.65
C GLN A 37 -1.92 16.78 11.12
N THR A 38 -1.22 15.65 11.23
CA THR A 38 0.19 15.65 11.65
C THR A 38 1.07 16.41 10.66
N LEU A 39 0.88 16.21 9.34
CA LEU A 39 1.67 16.93 8.34
C LEU A 39 1.35 18.40 8.33
N ARG A 40 0.06 18.78 8.36
CA ARG A 40 -0.39 20.18 8.46
C ARG A 40 0.29 20.90 9.64
N ASP A 41 0.27 20.27 10.81
CA ASP A 41 0.83 20.86 12.03
C ASP A 41 2.37 20.91 11.99
N GLN A 42 3.00 19.94 11.31
CA GLN A 42 4.46 19.86 11.14
C GLN A 42 5.01 20.94 10.21
N ILE A 43 4.30 21.25 9.10
CA ILE A 43 4.75 22.25 8.13
C ILE A 43 4.09 23.62 8.30
N GLY A 44 3.09 23.73 9.20
CA GLY A 44 2.47 25.01 9.57
C GLY A 44 1.50 25.56 8.52
N GLN A 45 1.00 24.75 7.58
CA GLN A 45 0.07 25.20 6.54
C GLN A 45 -0.92 24.10 6.13
N PRO A 46 -2.07 24.46 5.52
CA PRO A 46 -3.04 23.49 5.03
C PRO A 46 -2.44 22.54 3.98
N VAL A 47 -2.88 21.26 4.02
CA VAL A 47 -2.46 20.23 3.07
C VAL A 47 -3.66 19.44 2.57
N TRP A 48 -3.60 18.98 1.33
CA TRP A 48 -4.64 18.21 0.66
C TRP A 48 -4.07 16.89 0.15
N PRO A 49 -4.60 15.72 0.57
CA PRO A 49 -4.12 14.44 0.07
C PRO A 49 -4.49 14.28 -1.41
N ALA A 50 -3.50 14.01 -2.26
CA ALA A 50 -3.71 13.76 -3.69
C ALA A 50 -4.30 12.36 -3.97
N HIS A 51 -4.01 11.41 -3.09
CA HIS A 51 -4.52 10.05 -3.11
C HIS A 51 -4.59 9.47 -1.70
N ARG A 52 -5.03 8.22 -1.60
CA ARG A 52 -5.10 7.54 -0.30
C ARG A 52 -4.31 6.25 -0.29
N LEU A 53 -3.80 5.90 0.87
CA LEU A 53 -3.33 4.56 1.21
C LEU A 53 -4.23 3.97 2.31
N ASP A 54 -4.41 2.67 2.31
CA ASP A 54 -5.13 1.98 3.39
C ASP A 54 -4.42 2.21 4.74
N LYS A 55 -5.15 2.13 5.86
CA LYS A 55 -4.60 2.28 7.21
C LYS A 55 -3.34 1.43 7.42
N GLY A 56 -3.39 0.15 7.02
CA GLY A 56 -2.27 -0.79 7.20
C GLY A 56 -1.11 -0.60 6.22
N THR A 57 -1.34 0.06 5.08
CA THR A 57 -0.31 0.29 4.05
C THR A 57 0.63 1.42 4.49
N SER A 58 1.94 1.21 4.38
CA SER A 58 2.96 2.24 4.60
C SER A 58 3.54 2.75 3.29
N GLY A 59 4.34 3.84 3.31
CA GLY A 59 5.12 4.31 2.19
C GLY A 59 4.66 5.63 1.57
N VAL A 60 5.04 5.87 0.33
CA VAL A 60 4.88 7.15 -0.38
C VAL A 60 3.43 7.62 -0.41
N LEU A 61 3.18 8.80 0.14
CA LEU A 61 1.88 9.47 0.14
C LEU A 61 2.07 10.95 -0.21
N VAL A 62 1.33 11.42 -1.23
CA VAL A 62 1.44 12.77 -1.80
C VAL A 62 0.36 13.67 -1.23
N PHE A 63 0.78 14.87 -0.83
CA PHE A 63 -0.08 16.00 -0.47
C PHE A 63 0.22 17.20 -1.36
N ALA A 64 -0.81 17.89 -1.78
CA ALA A 64 -0.71 19.20 -2.37
C ALA A 64 -0.70 20.28 -1.27
N LEU A 65 -0.06 21.42 -1.54
CA LEU A 65 -0.02 22.58 -0.64
C LEU A 65 -1.01 23.68 -1.06
N SER A 66 -1.82 23.44 -2.10
CA SER A 66 -2.96 24.26 -2.48
C SER A 66 -4.11 23.42 -3.03
N ALA A 67 -5.34 23.94 -2.97
CA ALA A 67 -6.52 23.28 -3.51
C ALA A 67 -6.46 23.11 -5.04
N GLU A 68 -5.81 24.03 -5.75
CA GLU A 68 -5.62 23.98 -7.20
C GLU A 68 -4.72 22.82 -7.59
N VAL A 69 -3.56 22.73 -6.96
CA VAL A 69 -2.61 21.60 -7.16
C VAL A 69 -3.25 20.28 -6.76
N ALA A 70 -4.05 20.25 -5.69
CA ALA A 70 -4.78 19.06 -5.27
C ALA A 70 -5.74 18.55 -6.34
N ARG A 71 -6.45 19.46 -7.02
CA ARG A 71 -7.36 19.13 -8.12
C ARG A 71 -6.61 18.53 -9.31
N THR A 72 -5.50 19.16 -9.71
CA THR A 72 -4.64 18.67 -10.80
C THR A 72 -4.11 17.27 -10.50
N LEU A 73 -3.57 17.05 -9.31
CA LEU A 73 -3.10 15.74 -8.88
C LEU A 73 -4.22 14.72 -8.79
N GLY A 74 -5.40 15.10 -8.28
CA GLY A 74 -6.56 14.22 -8.20
C GLY A 74 -6.93 13.63 -9.56
N LEU A 75 -6.99 14.46 -10.60
CA LEU A 75 -7.24 14.03 -11.99
C LEU A 75 -6.14 13.09 -12.52
N ALA A 76 -4.86 13.39 -12.23
CA ALA A 76 -3.75 12.53 -12.61
C ALA A 76 -3.83 11.16 -11.91
N PHE A 77 -4.12 11.13 -10.60
CA PHE A 77 -4.26 9.87 -9.84
C PHE A 77 -5.50 9.06 -10.27
N GLU A 78 -6.57 9.71 -10.69
CA GLU A 78 -7.78 9.06 -11.19
C GLU A 78 -7.57 8.44 -12.59
N SER A 79 -6.98 9.20 -13.52
CA SER A 79 -6.67 8.71 -14.88
C SER A 79 -5.54 7.70 -14.91
N GLY A 80 -4.61 7.77 -13.96
CA GLY A 80 -3.38 6.97 -13.93
C GLY A 80 -2.33 7.40 -14.97
N GLN A 81 -2.60 8.44 -15.77
CA GLN A 81 -1.68 8.91 -16.80
C GLN A 81 -0.44 9.56 -16.17
N GLY A 82 0.74 9.17 -16.66
CA GLY A 82 2.02 9.70 -16.18
C GLY A 82 2.38 9.28 -14.74
N LEU A 83 1.66 8.31 -14.17
CA LEU A 83 1.90 7.82 -12.81
C LEU A 83 2.34 6.35 -12.82
N HIS A 84 3.53 6.08 -12.28
CA HIS A 84 4.01 4.73 -12.04
C HIS A 84 4.17 4.49 -10.56
N LYS A 85 3.39 3.55 -10.02
CA LYS A 85 3.37 3.18 -8.61
C LYS A 85 4.00 1.80 -8.44
N THR A 86 4.99 1.70 -7.58
CA THR A 86 5.62 0.43 -7.24
C THR A 86 5.43 0.15 -5.75
N TYR A 87 4.95 -1.05 -5.46
CA TYR A 87 4.75 -1.53 -4.09
C TYR A 87 5.61 -2.76 -3.83
N ARG A 88 6.01 -2.95 -2.58
CA ARG A 88 6.52 -4.22 -2.06
C ARG A 88 5.47 -4.85 -1.17
N ALA A 89 5.35 -6.17 -1.24
CA ALA A 89 4.48 -6.92 -0.35
C ALA A 89 5.10 -8.26 0.04
N ILE A 90 4.76 -8.75 1.22
CA ILE A 90 5.02 -10.14 1.60
C ILE A 90 3.71 -10.89 1.49
N VAL A 91 3.73 -11.94 0.70
CA VAL A 91 2.54 -12.75 0.39
C VAL A 91 2.72 -14.20 0.85
N ARG A 92 1.60 -14.87 1.08
CA ARG A 92 1.58 -16.29 1.37
C ARG A 92 1.86 -17.12 0.12
N GLY A 93 2.67 -18.16 0.27
CA GLY A 93 2.99 -19.11 -0.80
C GLY A 93 4.05 -18.57 -1.76
N TRP A 94 4.26 -19.28 -2.85
CA TRP A 94 5.21 -18.96 -3.89
C TRP A 94 4.48 -18.71 -5.21
N PRO A 95 4.13 -17.47 -5.53
CA PRO A 95 3.57 -17.12 -6.84
C PRO A 95 4.60 -17.38 -7.96
N ALA A 96 4.15 -17.34 -9.21
CA ALA A 96 5.04 -17.34 -10.38
C ALA A 96 6.04 -16.17 -10.32
N ASP A 97 7.16 -16.27 -11.03
CA ASP A 97 8.19 -15.24 -11.03
C ASP A 97 7.64 -13.90 -11.56
N GLU A 98 6.85 -13.98 -12.63
CA GLU A 98 6.14 -12.86 -13.19
C GLU A 98 4.67 -13.22 -13.47
N LEU A 99 3.77 -12.30 -13.24
CA LEU A 99 2.35 -12.49 -13.51
C LEU A 99 1.68 -11.16 -13.85
N PHE A 100 0.84 -11.18 -14.87
CA PHE A 100 -0.09 -10.10 -15.16
C PHE A 100 -1.49 -10.49 -14.66
N ILE A 101 -1.99 -9.76 -13.68
CA ILE A 101 -3.31 -9.99 -13.10
C ILE A 101 -4.28 -9.00 -13.76
N ASP A 102 -5.11 -9.50 -14.66
CA ASP A 102 -6.22 -8.77 -15.26
C ASP A 102 -7.54 -9.36 -14.72
N HIS A 103 -7.98 -8.83 -13.59
CA HIS A 103 -9.17 -9.31 -12.90
C HIS A 103 -10.02 -8.13 -12.44
N PRO A 104 -11.21 -7.94 -13.04
CA PRO A 104 -12.07 -6.82 -12.68
C PRO A 104 -12.57 -6.94 -11.24
N LEU A 105 -12.73 -5.80 -10.60
CA LEU A 105 -13.07 -5.72 -9.19
C LEU A 105 -14.43 -5.02 -9.00
N LYS A 106 -15.32 -5.64 -8.22
CA LYS A 106 -16.55 -5.00 -7.78
C LYS A 106 -16.20 -3.73 -6.98
N ARG A 107 -16.83 -2.60 -7.32
CA ARG A 107 -16.64 -1.33 -6.61
C ARG A 107 -16.95 -1.51 -5.13
N MET A 108 -16.06 -1.03 -4.30
CA MET A 108 -16.28 -0.93 -2.85
C MET A 108 -16.67 0.52 -2.55
N PRO A 109 -17.91 0.80 -2.12
CA PRO A 109 -18.31 2.16 -1.79
C PRO A 109 -17.50 2.72 -0.62
N ASP A 110 -17.29 4.02 -0.63
CA ASP A 110 -16.63 4.73 0.48
C ASP A 110 -17.60 4.99 1.63
N ASP A 111 -18.91 4.99 1.35
CA ASP A 111 -19.96 5.03 2.34
C ASP A 111 -20.97 3.89 2.12
N MET A 112 -21.77 3.59 3.16
CA MET A 112 -22.78 2.53 3.14
C MET A 112 -24.02 2.87 2.28
N ARG A 113 -24.06 4.04 1.64
CA ARG A 113 -25.25 4.54 0.91
C ARG A 113 -25.28 4.16 -0.57
N SER A 114 -24.14 3.83 -1.17
CA SER A 114 -24.08 3.45 -2.59
C SER A 114 -24.33 1.95 -2.77
N GLN A 115 -25.50 1.58 -3.28
CA GLN A 115 -25.88 0.19 -3.59
C GLN A 115 -25.57 -0.24 -5.03
N ARG A 116 -24.96 0.60 -5.87
CA ARG A 116 -24.67 0.22 -7.26
C ARG A 116 -23.54 -0.80 -7.30
N GLU A 117 -23.88 -1.98 -7.79
CA GLU A 117 -22.91 -3.02 -8.16
C GLU A 117 -22.26 -2.62 -9.48
N GLU A 118 -21.08 -2.01 -9.38
CA GLU A 118 -20.27 -1.64 -10.54
C GLU A 118 -19.02 -2.51 -10.55
N ILE A 119 -18.79 -3.17 -11.67
CA ILE A 119 -17.54 -3.92 -11.91
C ILE A 119 -16.59 -3.00 -12.64
N GLN A 120 -15.38 -2.83 -12.09
CA GLN A 120 -14.36 -1.94 -12.60
C GLN A 120 -13.16 -2.74 -13.09
N SER A 121 -12.67 -2.43 -14.28
CA SER A 121 -11.40 -2.98 -14.77
C SER A 121 -10.29 -2.71 -13.76
N ALA A 122 -9.47 -3.73 -13.50
CA ALA A 122 -8.36 -3.64 -12.58
C ALA A 122 -7.21 -4.53 -13.04
N GLN A 123 -6.02 -3.95 -13.15
CA GLN A 123 -4.84 -4.60 -13.70
C GLN A 123 -3.63 -4.35 -12.79
N THR A 124 -2.84 -5.41 -12.55
CA THR A 124 -1.63 -5.35 -11.71
C THR A 124 -0.55 -6.24 -12.31
N ARG A 125 0.66 -5.73 -12.44
CA ARG A 125 1.86 -6.54 -12.71
C ARG A 125 2.46 -7.00 -11.39
N LEU A 126 2.87 -8.26 -11.34
CA LEU A 126 3.56 -8.87 -10.21
C LEU A 126 4.91 -9.38 -10.68
N GLN A 127 5.93 -9.16 -9.87
CA GLN A 127 7.24 -9.78 -9.98
C GLN A 127 7.63 -10.36 -8.61
N THR A 128 7.99 -11.63 -8.56
CA THR A 128 8.51 -12.26 -7.35
C THR A 128 10.00 -11.92 -7.20
N LEU A 129 10.35 -11.31 -6.08
CA LEU A 129 11.71 -10.87 -5.80
C LEU A 129 12.52 -11.96 -5.08
N ARG A 130 11.87 -12.65 -4.14
CA ARG A 130 12.47 -13.74 -3.36
C ARG A 130 11.41 -14.60 -2.69
N ARG A 131 11.80 -15.81 -2.27
CA ARG A 131 10.95 -16.80 -1.58
C ARG A 131 11.62 -17.25 -0.30
N GLY A 132 10.80 -17.72 0.64
CA GLY A 132 11.30 -18.30 1.87
C GLY A 132 10.23 -19.10 2.61
N GLU A 133 10.62 -19.64 3.75
CA GLU A 133 9.73 -20.39 4.63
C GLU A 133 9.88 -19.91 6.08
N LEU A 134 8.79 -19.96 6.82
CA LEU A 134 8.75 -19.79 8.26
C LEU A 134 8.39 -21.11 8.94
N PRO A 135 8.94 -21.45 10.10
CA PRO A 135 8.61 -22.67 10.83
C PRO A 135 7.24 -22.54 11.52
N ILE A 136 6.22 -22.27 10.74
CA ILE A 136 4.82 -22.12 11.17
C ILE A 136 4.00 -23.18 10.44
N PRO A 137 3.52 -24.22 11.14
CA PRO A 137 2.74 -25.30 10.52
C PRO A 137 1.45 -24.78 9.86
N GLN A 138 1.12 -25.31 8.69
CA GLN A 138 -0.06 -24.97 7.89
C GLN A 138 -0.84 -26.25 7.51
N GLY A 139 -1.68 -26.72 8.41
CA GLY A 139 -2.37 -28.01 8.22
C GLY A 139 -1.38 -29.16 8.09
N ALA A 140 -1.34 -29.82 6.93
CA ALA A 140 -0.39 -30.90 6.64
C ALA A 140 1.04 -30.43 6.32
N PHE A 141 1.27 -29.13 6.15
CA PHE A 141 2.59 -28.62 5.81
C PHE A 141 3.35 -28.16 7.07
N PRO A 142 4.63 -28.53 7.23
CA PRO A 142 5.42 -28.20 8.43
C PRO A 142 5.82 -26.74 8.51
N SER A 143 5.76 -26.01 7.40
CA SER A 143 6.19 -24.62 7.29
C SER A 143 5.19 -23.77 6.51
N LEU A 144 5.27 -22.47 6.72
CA LEU A 144 4.59 -21.46 5.91
C LEU A 144 5.52 -20.98 4.79
N ARG A 145 5.15 -21.23 3.55
CA ARG A 145 5.78 -20.61 2.38
C ARG A 145 5.35 -19.15 2.25
N TRP A 146 6.32 -18.30 1.98
CA TRP A 146 6.10 -16.89 1.71
C TRP A 146 6.95 -16.40 0.53
N ALA A 147 6.54 -15.30 -0.08
CA ALA A 147 7.34 -14.61 -1.08
C ALA A 147 7.28 -13.09 -0.84
N GLU A 148 8.37 -12.41 -1.16
CA GLU A 148 8.39 -10.97 -1.35
C GLU A 148 8.14 -10.70 -2.82
N VAL A 149 7.16 -9.83 -3.08
CA VAL A 149 6.76 -9.47 -4.43
C VAL A 149 6.80 -7.96 -4.64
N GLN A 150 7.17 -7.57 -5.85
CA GLN A 150 6.94 -6.22 -6.38
C GLN A 150 5.59 -6.22 -7.10
N LEU A 151 4.77 -5.20 -6.82
CA LEU A 151 3.46 -5.03 -7.42
C LEU A 151 3.37 -3.65 -8.07
N GLN A 152 2.93 -3.62 -9.34
CA GLN A 152 2.72 -2.38 -10.09
C GLN A 152 1.25 -2.32 -10.53
N PRO A 153 0.38 -1.60 -9.81
CA PRO A 153 -1.00 -1.41 -10.21
C PRO A 153 -1.09 -0.43 -11.38
N LEU A 154 -1.69 -0.86 -12.50
CA LEU A 154 -1.96 -0.02 -13.66
C LEU A 154 -3.27 0.75 -13.52
N THR A 155 -4.11 0.37 -12.57
CA THR A 155 -5.36 1.01 -12.17
C THR A 155 -5.32 1.29 -10.66
N GLY A 156 -6.30 2.06 -10.12
CA GLY A 156 -6.28 2.50 -8.71
C GLY A 156 -7.56 2.13 -7.93
N ARG A 157 -8.03 0.87 -7.97
CA ARG A 157 -9.28 0.49 -7.28
C ARG A 157 -9.06 0.25 -5.79
N ARG A 158 -10.11 0.47 -4.98
CA ARG A 158 -10.03 0.27 -3.53
C ARG A 158 -9.60 -1.16 -3.18
N HIS A 159 -8.56 -1.28 -2.34
CA HIS A 159 -7.91 -2.53 -1.95
C HIS A 159 -7.40 -3.37 -3.14
N GLN A 160 -7.12 -2.78 -4.30
CA GLN A 160 -6.81 -3.52 -5.53
C GLN A 160 -5.73 -4.58 -5.33
N LEU A 161 -4.54 -4.21 -4.87
CA LEU A 161 -3.42 -5.14 -4.68
C LEU A 161 -3.79 -6.27 -3.71
N ARG A 162 -4.46 -5.95 -2.61
CA ARG A 162 -4.89 -6.92 -1.60
C ARG A 162 -5.89 -7.92 -2.16
N ARG A 163 -6.85 -7.46 -2.98
CA ARG A 163 -7.87 -8.28 -3.64
C ARG A 163 -7.28 -9.13 -4.76
N HIS A 164 -6.39 -8.58 -5.58
CA HIS A 164 -5.68 -9.31 -6.62
C HIS A 164 -4.83 -10.43 -6.03
N MET A 165 -4.06 -10.15 -4.97
CA MET A 165 -3.25 -11.17 -4.32
C MET A 165 -4.09 -12.28 -3.68
N LYS A 166 -5.27 -11.94 -3.12
CA LYS A 166 -6.25 -12.94 -2.67
C LYS A 166 -6.80 -13.77 -3.84
N HIS A 167 -7.13 -13.11 -4.98
CA HIS A 167 -7.68 -13.77 -6.16
C HIS A 167 -6.76 -14.87 -6.69
N ILE A 168 -5.46 -14.62 -6.77
CA ILE A 168 -4.47 -15.59 -7.21
C ILE A 168 -4.02 -16.55 -6.09
N ALA A 169 -4.75 -16.64 -4.97
CA ALA A 169 -4.49 -17.50 -3.81
C ALA A 169 -3.17 -17.20 -3.04
N HIS A 170 -2.56 -16.05 -3.24
CA HIS A 170 -1.37 -15.54 -2.54
C HIS A 170 -1.67 -14.28 -1.72
N PRO A 171 -2.59 -14.31 -0.73
CA PRO A 171 -2.97 -13.11 0.01
C PRO A 171 -1.78 -12.48 0.73
N ILE A 172 -1.81 -11.15 0.83
CA ILE A 172 -0.77 -10.39 1.56
C ILE A 172 -0.83 -10.77 3.04
N ILE A 173 0.32 -11.05 3.64
CA ILE A 173 0.43 -11.39 5.06
C ILE A 173 0.09 -10.17 5.91
N GLY A 174 -0.68 -10.39 6.98
CA GLY A 174 -1.18 -9.33 7.85
C GLY A 174 -2.44 -8.62 7.34
N ASP A 175 -3.00 -9.04 6.20
CA ASP A 175 -4.26 -8.51 5.71
C ASP A 175 -5.45 -9.03 6.53
N ALA A 176 -6.06 -8.13 7.32
CA ALA A 176 -7.18 -8.48 8.19
C ALA A 176 -8.50 -8.73 7.42
N THR A 177 -8.65 -8.14 6.22
CA THR A 177 -9.89 -8.21 5.43
C THR A 177 -9.84 -9.32 4.36
N HIS A 178 -8.71 -9.43 3.67
CA HIS A 178 -8.56 -10.32 2.51
C HIS A 178 -7.62 -11.51 2.78
N GLY A 179 -6.96 -11.54 3.95
CA GLY A 179 -6.05 -12.60 4.36
C GLY A 179 -6.72 -13.67 5.24
N LYS A 180 -5.89 -14.48 5.90
CA LYS A 180 -6.31 -15.52 6.86
C LYS A 180 -5.94 -15.11 8.29
N GLY A 181 -6.94 -14.78 9.11
CA GLY A 181 -6.74 -14.30 10.47
C GLY A 181 -5.86 -15.18 11.37
N PRO A 182 -6.09 -16.51 11.46
CA PRO A 182 -5.23 -17.39 12.28
C PRO A 182 -3.77 -17.35 11.83
N LEU A 183 -3.52 -17.40 10.53
CA LEU A 183 -2.17 -17.32 9.96
C LEU A 183 -1.50 -15.99 10.28
N ASN A 184 -2.21 -14.87 10.09
CA ASN A 184 -1.69 -13.54 10.38
C ASN A 184 -1.27 -13.42 11.85
N ARG A 185 -2.04 -14.00 12.79
CA ARG A 185 -1.69 -14.03 14.22
C ARG A 185 -0.43 -14.88 14.48
N ALA A 186 -0.32 -16.04 13.85
CA ALA A 186 0.85 -16.91 14.01
C ALA A 186 2.13 -16.25 13.49
N VAL A 187 2.06 -15.58 12.32
CA VAL A 187 3.18 -14.81 11.77
C VAL A 187 3.52 -13.63 12.68
N ALA A 188 2.51 -12.88 13.16
CA ALA A 188 2.75 -11.76 14.07
C ALA A 188 3.42 -12.21 15.38
N ALA A 189 3.01 -13.33 15.94
CA ALA A 189 3.63 -13.92 17.14
C ALA A 189 5.09 -14.34 16.88
N HIS A 190 5.36 -14.96 15.72
CA HIS A 190 6.70 -15.43 15.35
C HIS A 190 7.67 -14.27 15.11
N LEU A 191 7.23 -13.23 14.41
CA LEU A 191 8.07 -12.06 14.06
C LEU A 191 8.07 -10.96 15.16
N GLY A 192 7.20 -11.06 16.18
CA GLY A 192 6.99 -10.00 17.17
C GLY A 192 6.33 -8.74 16.62
N VAL A 193 5.83 -8.77 15.38
CA VAL A 193 5.25 -7.61 14.69
C VAL A 193 4.00 -8.00 13.92
N GLY A 194 2.87 -7.35 14.29
CA GLY A 194 1.58 -7.51 13.60
C GLY A 194 1.27 -6.31 12.71
N ARG A 195 1.41 -6.45 11.39
CA ARG A 195 1.08 -5.39 10.42
C ARG A 195 0.66 -5.97 9.08
N LEU A 196 0.00 -5.15 8.26
CA LEU A 196 -0.14 -5.44 6.83
C LEU A 196 1.24 -5.27 6.16
N TRP A 197 1.77 -6.32 5.56
CA TRP A 197 3.05 -6.30 4.86
C TRP A 197 2.87 -5.83 3.41
N LEU A 198 2.41 -4.57 3.28
CA LEU A 198 2.25 -3.85 2.02
C LEU A 198 2.84 -2.45 2.17
N HIS A 199 3.71 -2.06 1.25
CA HIS A 199 4.45 -0.82 1.29
C HIS A 199 4.48 -0.16 -0.09
N ALA A 200 4.05 1.09 -0.18
CA ALA A 200 4.17 1.94 -1.36
C ALA A 200 5.63 2.42 -1.47
N LEU A 201 6.44 1.64 -2.20
CA LEU A 201 7.89 1.83 -2.25
C LEU A 201 8.30 3.06 -3.06
N ARG A 202 7.73 3.20 -4.27
CA ARG A 202 8.15 4.24 -5.23
C ARG A 202 6.95 4.81 -5.96
N LEU A 203 7.01 6.11 -6.19
CA LEU A 203 6.13 6.85 -7.07
C LEU A 203 6.96 7.61 -8.09
N GLN A 204 6.62 7.44 -9.36
CA GLN A 204 7.13 8.27 -10.46
C GLN A 204 5.94 9.03 -11.03
N MET A 205 6.09 10.34 -11.20
CA MET A 205 5.04 11.22 -11.67
C MET A 205 5.62 12.44 -12.39
N VAL A 206 4.77 13.15 -13.09
CA VAL A 206 5.09 14.48 -13.60
C VAL A 206 4.70 15.50 -12.54
N HIS A 207 5.59 16.40 -12.20
CA HIS A 207 5.31 17.47 -11.25
C HIS A 207 4.22 18.40 -11.78
N PRO A 208 3.14 18.67 -11.01
CA PRO A 208 1.91 19.29 -11.53
C PRO A 208 2.07 20.75 -11.99
N VAL A 209 3.14 21.42 -11.58
CA VAL A 209 3.39 22.83 -11.92
C VAL A 209 4.59 22.97 -12.87
N SER A 210 5.73 22.37 -12.55
CA SER A 210 6.93 22.52 -13.37
C SER A 210 6.97 21.61 -14.60
N GLY A 211 6.13 20.55 -14.63
CA GLY A 211 6.18 19.55 -15.70
C GLY A 211 7.40 18.61 -15.65
N ALA A 212 8.28 18.77 -14.67
CA ALA A 212 9.47 17.94 -14.52
C ALA A 212 9.12 16.52 -14.05
N ALA A 213 9.90 15.53 -14.50
CA ALA A 213 9.78 14.17 -13.97
C ALA A 213 10.23 14.13 -12.50
N LEU A 214 9.41 13.57 -11.64
CA LEU A 214 9.68 13.41 -10.22
C LEU A 214 9.62 11.93 -9.85
N THR A 215 10.66 11.44 -9.20
CA THR A 215 10.70 10.08 -8.63
C THR A 215 10.97 10.18 -7.13
N VAL A 216 10.09 9.59 -6.31
CA VAL A 216 10.22 9.57 -4.86
C VAL A 216 10.14 8.13 -4.37
N GLU A 217 11.04 7.77 -3.48
CA GLU A 217 11.08 6.46 -2.83
C GLU A 217 10.98 6.58 -1.31
N ALA A 218 10.26 5.64 -0.71
CA ALA A 218 10.16 5.48 0.73
C ALA A 218 10.87 4.20 1.16
N ALA A 219 11.79 4.28 2.09
CA ALA A 219 12.38 3.09 2.70
C ALA A 219 11.31 2.30 3.46
N ALA A 220 11.29 0.99 3.28
CA ALA A 220 10.28 0.11 3.90
C ALA A 220 10.41 0.00 5.43
N GLY A 221 11.53 0.49 5.99
CA GLY A 221 11.82 0.51 7.41
C GLY A 221 12.41 -0.82 7.92
N PRO A 222 12.97 -0.80 9.14
CA PRO A 222 13.78 -1.90 9.67
C PRO A 222 12.99 -3.19 9.90
N GLN A 223 11.67 -3.10 10.10
CA GLN A 223 10.84 -4.31 10.28
C GLN A 223 10.90 -5.27 9.08
N TRP A 224 11.19 -4.77 7.88
CA TRP A 224 11.26 -5.61 6.68
C TRP A 224 12.47 -6.54 6.70
N THR A 225 13.53 -6.23 7.45
CA THR A 225 14.69 -7.12 7.61
C THR A 225 14.37 -8.40 8.39
N LEU A 226 13.26 -8.44 9.15
CA LEU A 226 12.81 -9.66 9.81
C LEU A 226 12.58 -10.81 8.83
N TRP A 227 12.23 -10.50 7.58
CA TRP A 227 12.06 -11.50 6.53
C TRP A 227 13.39 -11.96 5.91
N ASP A 228 14.49 -11.24 6.15
CA ASP A 228 15.82 -11.65 5.66
C ASP A 228 16.37 -12.88 6.41
N ALA A 229 16.09 -12.95 7.71
CA ALA A 229 16.50 -14.10 8.54
C ALA A 229 15.74 -15.40 8.22
N THR A 230 14.68 -15.32 7.39
CA THR A 230 13.81 -16.44 7.06
C THR A 230 14.04 -16.99 5.63
N ARG A 231 15.14 -16.61 4.98
CA ARG A 231 15.51 -17.13 3.66
C ARG A 231 15.92 -18.60 3.80
N PRO A 232 15.52 -19.47 2.86
CA PRO A 232 16.20 -20.77 2.75
C PRO A 232 17.68 -20.50 2.51
N ALA A 233 18.55 -21.24 3.18
CA ALA A 233 19.96 -21.26 2.81
C ALA A 233 20.02 -21.69 1.34
N GLY A 234 20.55 -20.80 0.49
CA GLY A 234 20.68 -21.03 -0.94
C GLY A 234 21.60 -22.20 -1.26
#